data_b6cfbabf789f2200bcec3306603e6c8e
#
_entry.id   b6cfbabf789f2200bcec3306603e6c8e
#
_cell.length_a   1.000
_cell.length_b   1.000
_cell.length_c   1.000
_cell.angle_alpha   90.00
_cell.angle_beta   90.00
_cell.angle_gamma   90.00
#
_symmetry.space_group_name_H-M   'P 1'
#
loop_
_entity.id
_entity.type
_entity.pdbx_description
1 polymer ?
#
loop_
_entity_poly.entity_id
_entity_poly.type
_entity_poly.pdbx_seq_one_letter_code
_entity_poly.pdbx_strand_id
1 'polypeptide(L)'
;MFLHGFMGNIYEFDNVIKLLHNNFSYLTVDLPGHGKTEVLGGSDYYGMENTAQAMINLLDELKIEKCFLVGYSMGGRIALYLTINFPERFMKVVLESSSPGLSTDFQRIMRIKSDAGIIRKLTRISTRNEFGVFLNNWYSQPIFGQIKNHPAYPKMIETRLANSPLKIAKSLQFMGTGYQPSLWHKLEYNQIPLLLLVGEYDQKFIDINTVIYNLIPGSKLVIINRSAHNTHLENPLMFVEYIMEFFRVF
;
A
#
# COMPACT_ATOMS: atom_id res chain seq x y z
N MET A 1 0.55 -11.25 6.38
CA MET A 1 -0.10 -9.95 6.72
C MET A 1 -0.27 -9.13 5.45
N PHE A 2 -1.44 -8.48 5.27
CA PHE A 2 -1.77 -7.65 4.10
C PHE A 2 -2.02 -6.20 4.52
N LEU A 3 -1.39 -5.24 3.84
CA LEU A 3 -1.50 -3.81 4.08
C LEU A 3 -2.05 -3.11 2.83
N HIS A 4 -3.24 -2.54 2.95
CA HIS A 4 -3.96 -1.89 1.86
C HIS A 4 -3.36 -0.54 1.42
N GLY A 5 -3.75 -0.05 0.25
CA GLY A 5 -3.39 1.27 -0.26
C GLY A 5 -4.19 2.42 0.36
N PHE A 6 -3.86 3.66 -0.04
CA PHE A 6 -4.61 4.85 0.38
C PHE A 6 -6.08 4.75 -0.02
N MET A 7 -6.99 5.08 0.90
CA MET A 7 -8.44 4.91 0.83
C MET A 7 -8.92 3.45 0.87
N GLY A 8 -8.03 2.46 1.00
CA GLY A 8 -8.36 1.06 1.18
C GLY A 8 -8.91 0.74 2.57
N ASN A 9 -9.10 -0.53 2.83
CA ASN A 9 -9.42 -1.11 4.14
C ASN A 9 -9.14 -2.62 4.13
N ILE A 10 -9.51 -3.34 5.19
CA ILE A 10 -9.27 -4.78 5.35
C ILE A 10 -9.82 -5.64 4.20
N TYR A 11 -10.80 -5.16 3.43
CA TYR A 11 -11.42 -5.90 2.31
C TYR A 11 -10.67 -5.72 0.98
N GLU A 12 -9.56 -4.95 0.95
CA GLU A 12 -8.79 -4.66 -0.26
C GLU A 12 -8.39 -5.93 -1.01
N PHE A 13 -7.94 -6.94 -0.26
CA PHE A 13 -7.40 -8.18 -0.81
C PHE A 13 -8.37 -9.37 -0.76
N ASP A 14 -9.67 -9.16 -0.53
CA ASP A 14 -10.65 -10.25 -0.40
C ASP A 14 -10.62 -11.23 -1.58
N ASN A 15 -10.52 -10.73 -2.82
CA ASN A 15 -10.45 -11.60 -3.99
C ASN A 15 -9.16 -12.40 -4.04
N VAL A 16 -8.04 -11.79 -3.68
CA VAL A 16 -6.73 -12.46 -3.59
C VAL A 16 -6.77 -13.55 -2.52
N ILE A 17 -7.27 -13.22 -1.33
CA ILE A 17 -7.37 -14.16 -0.20
C ILE A 17 -8.25 -15.35 -0.56
N LYS A 18 -9.38 -15.14 -1.23
CA LYS A 18 -10.23 -16.23 -1.74
C LYS A 18 -9.51 -17.15 -2.72
N LEU A 19 -8.67 -16.60 -3.59
CA LEU A 19 -7.89 -17.37 -4.57
C LEU A 19 -6.69 -18.09 -3.93
N LEU A 20 -6.11 -17.55 -2.87
CA LEU A 20 -5.04 -18.20 -2.11
C LEU A 20 -5.54 -19.42 -1.30
N HIS A 21 -6.85 -19.58 -1.13
CA HIS A 21 -7.50 -20.67 -0.40
C HIS A 21 -6.94 -20.89 1.03
N ASN A 22 -6.98 -22.14 1.51
CA ASN A 22 -6.58 -22.51 2.87
C ASN A 22 -5.07 -22.74 3.04
N ASN A 23 -4.24 -22.20 2.14
CA ASN A 23 -2.79 -22.43 2.22
C ASN A 23 -2.10 -21.63 3.34
N PHE A 24 -2.78 -20.60 3.86
CA PHE A 24 -2.23 -19.65 4.85
C PHE A 24 -3.30 -19.23 5.85
N SER A 25 -2.87 -18.76 7.01
CA SER A 25 -3.66 -17.86 7.86
C SER A 25 -3.45 -16.42 7.43
N TYR A 26 -4.51 -15.61 7.43
CA TYR A 26 -4.49 -14.27 6.89
C TYR A 26 -4.72 -13.22 7.97
N LEU A 27 -3.89 -12.19 7.96
CA LEU A 27 -4.06 -10.98 8.77
C LEU A 27 -4.22 -9.79 7.84
N THR A 28 -5.39 -9.15 7.85
CA THR A 28 -5.66 -7.88 7.16
C THR A 28 -5.86 -6.79 8.19
N VAL A 29 -5.33 -5.60 7.92
CA VAL A 29 -5.32 -4.50 8.89
C VAL A 29 -5.89 -3.24 8.25
N ASP A 30 -6.82 -2.58 8.94
CA ASP A 30 -7.20 -1.20 8.63
C ASP A 30 -6.11 -0.26 9.12
N LEU A 31 -5.38 0.38 8.22
CA LEU A 31 -4.30 1.30 8.55
C LEU A 31 -4.84 2.58 9.22
N PRO A 32 -4.04 3.33 10.00
CA PRO A 32 -4.48 4.56 10.64
C PRO A 32 -5.20 5.52 9.69
N GLY A 33 -6.41 5.95 10.08
CA GLY A 33 -7.27 6.80 9.26
C GLY A 33 -8.17 6.06 8.25
N HIS A 34 -8.14 4.73 8.23
CA HIS A 34 -8.92 3.89 7.33
C HIS A 34 -9.80 2.90 8.09
N GLY A 35 -10.87 2.46 7.43
CA GLY A 35 -11.78 1.45 7.93
C GLY A 35 -12.26 1.73 9.35
N LYS A 36 -12.12 0.74 10.23
CA LYS A 36 -12.57 0.81 11.63
C LYS A 36 -11.45 1.17 12.61
N THR A 37 -10.22 1.35 12.16
CA THR A 37 -9.11 1.69 13.07
C THR A 37 -9.33 3.07 13.69
N GLU A 38 -9.32 3.11 15.02
CA GLU A 38 -9.36 4.32 15.82
C GLU A 38 -7.93 4.65 16.29
N VAL A 39 -7.52 5.89 16.08
CA VAL A 39 -6.23 6.40 16.55
C VAL A 39 -6.49 7.14 17.86
N LEU A 40 -6.09 6.53 18.97
CA LEU A 40 -6.17 7.09 20.30
C LEU A 40 -4.85 7.81 20.60
N GLY A 41 -4.90 9.15 20.71
CA GLY A 41 -3.71 9.96 21.00
C GLY A 41 -3.46 11.05 19.97
N GLY A 42 -2.19 11.48 19.85
CA GLY A 42 -1.76 12.58 18.99
C GLY A 42 -1.75 12.23 17.51
N SER A 43 -1.62 13.27 16.68
CA SER A 43 -1.60 13.10 15.19
C SER A 43 -0.36 12.38 14.66
N ASP A 44 0.70 12.32 15.44
CA ASP A 44 1.94 11.59 15.18
C ASP A 44 1.72 10.09 15.03
N TYR A 45 0.69 9.51 15.67
CA TYR A 45 0.30 8.10 15.49
C TYR A 45 -0.18 7.74 14.08
N TYR A 46 -0.44 8.74 13.23
CA TYR A 46 -0.68 8.51 11.80
C TYR A 46 0.63 8.42 11.00
N GLY A 47 1.77 8.77 11.59
CA GLY A 47 3.07 8.78 10.92
C GLY A 47 3.63 7.38 10.65
N MET A 48 4.65 7.32 9.77
CA MET A 48 5.25 6.06 9.31
C MET A 48 5.80 5.22 10.46
N GLU A 49 6.57 5.83 11.36
CA GLU A 49 7.26 5.13 12.45
C GLU A 49 6.26 4.54 13.45
N ASN A 50 5.31 5.35 13.91
CA ASN A 50 4.29 4.89 14.86
C ASN A 50 3.35 3.86 14.24
N THR A 51 3.00 4.01 12.95
CA THR A 51 2.22 2.99 12.24
C THR A 51 3.00 1.67 12.13
N ALA A 52 4.28 1.72 11.80
CA ALA A 52 5.12 0.51 11.73
C ALA A 52 5.23 -0.15 13.11
N GLN A 53 5.48 0.62 14.18
CA GLN A 53 5.53 0.08 15.54
C GLN A 53 4.19 -0.54 15.96
N ALA A 54 3.05 0.07 15.59
CA ALA A 54 1.74 -0.51 15.85
C ALA A 54 1.54 -1.86 15.15
N MET A 55 2.08 -2.03 13.92
CA MET A 55 2.04 -3.32 13.22
C MET A 55 2.88 -4.39 13.94
N ILE A 56 4.05 -4.01 14.46
CA ILE A 56 4.89 -4.93 15.25
C ILE A 56 4.19 -5.31 16.55
N ASN A 57 3.65 -4.35 17.28
CA ASN A 57 2.90 -4.61 18.52
C ASN A 57 1.68 -5.52 18.26
N LEU A 58 0.98 -5.35 17.13
CA LEU A 58 -0.12 -6.22 16.73
C LEU A 58 0.36 -7.65 16.50
N LEU A 59 1.50 -7.84 15.83
CA LEU A 59 2.08 -9.19 15.66
C LEU A 59 2.45 -9.83 17.00
N ASP A 60 2.98 -9.05 17.94
CA ASP A 60 3.34 -9.52 19.30
C ASP A 60 2.09 -9.95 20.08
N GLU A 61 1.03 -9.12 20.10
CA GLU A 61 -0.24 -9.44 20.74
C GLU A 61 -0.88 -10.72 20.17
N LEU A 62 -0.75 -10.93 18.86
CA LEU A 62 -1.23 -12.13 18.18
C LEU A 62 -0.27 -13.32 18.28
N LYS A 63 0.89 -13.16 18.96
CA LYS A 63 1.95 -14.15 19.07
C LYS A 63 2.46 -14.68 17.73
N ILE A 64 2.54 -13.77 16.74
CA ILE A 64 3.07 -14.06 15.42
C ILE A 64 4.54 -13.62 15.41
N GLU A 65 5.44 -14.56 15.55
CA GLU A 65 6.89 -14.26 15.56
C GLU A 65 7.36 -13.78 14.19
N LYS A 66 6.94 -14.46 13.11
CA LYS A 66 7.37 -14.17 11.75
C LYS A 66 6.27 -14.46 10.73
N CYS A 67 6.12 -13.60 9.72
CA CYS A 67 5.09 -13.79 8.70
C CYS A 67 5.57 -13.35 7.29
N PHE A 68 4.81 -13.74 6.26
CA PHE A 68 4.87 -13.09 4.95
C PHE A 68 4.15 -11.76 4.99
N LEU A 69 4.66 -10.76 4.24
CA LEU A 69 4.09 -9.44 4.18
C LEU A 69 3.76 -9.05 2.75
N VAL A 70 2.55 -8.55 2.51
CA VAL A 70 2.09 -8.02 1.23
C VAL A 70 1.62 -6.60 1.46
N GLY A 71 2.15 -5.65 0.71
CA GLY A 71 1.74 -4.25 0.81
C GLY A 71 1.48 -3.62 -0.56
N TYR A 72 0.33 -2.96 -0.68
CA TYR A 72 -0.07 -2.24 -1.87
C TYR A 72 0.10 -0.73 -1.70
N SER A 73 0.77 -0.05 -2.61
CA SER A 73 0.92 1.41 -2.69
C SER A 73 1.33 2.03 -1.34
N MET A 74 0.45 2.69 -0.59
CA MET A 74 0.70 3.18 0.77
C MET A 74 1.09 2.04 1.72
N GLY A 75 0.36 0.93 1.70
CA GLY A 75 0.69 -0.27 2.47
C GLY A 75 2.03 -0.88 2.07
N GLY A 76 2.40 -0.79 0.79
CA GLY A 76 3.71 -1.21 0.29
C GLY A 76 4.86 -0.32 0.81
N ARG A 77 4.62 0.98 0.98
CA ARG A 77 5.59 1.90 1.61
C ARG A 77 5.82 1.54 3.08
N ILE A 78 4.74 1.22 3.80
CA ILE A 78 4.82 0.74 5.19
C ILE A 78 5.52 -0.63 5.23
N ALA A 79 5.17 -1.54 4.31
CA ALA A 79 5.81 -2.85 4.23
C ALA A 79 7.32 -2.75 4.00
N LEU A 80 7.77 -1.86 3.12
CA LEU A 80 9.20 -1.64 2.90
C LEU A 80 9.88 -1.03 4.14
N TYR A 81 9.23 -0.09 4.82
CA TYR A 81 9.73 0.47 6.08
C TYR A 81 9.88 -0.63 7.17
N LEU A 82 8.87 -1.47 7.31
CA LEU A 82 8.88 -2.61 8.23
C LEU A 82 10.00 -3.59 7.88
N THR A 83 10.17 -3.93 6.62
CA THR A 83 11.21 -4.85 6.13
C THR A 83 12.62 -4.38 6.47
N ILE A 84 12.87 -3.08 6.37
CA ILE A 84 14.19 -2.49 6.63
C ILE A 84 14.48 -2.33 8.13
N ASN A 85 13.46 -1.98 8.93
CA ASN A 85 13.69 -1.66 10.35
C ASN A 85 13.37 -2.82 11.30
N PHE A 86 12.64 -3.86 10.85
CA PHE A 86 12.27 -5.06 11.62
C PHE A 86 12.42 -6.33 10.76
N PRO A 87 13.60 -6.57 10.14
CA PRO A 87 13.79 -7.65 9.17
C PRO A 87 13.52 -9.05 9.77
N GLU A 88 13.76 -9.23 11.06
CA GLU A 88 13.54 -10.50 11.78
C GLU A 88 12.07 -10.93 11.79
N ARG A 89 11.13 -10.01 11.58
CA ARG A 89 9.69 -10.28 11.63
C ARG A 89 9.09 -10.78 10.31
N PHE A 90 9.88 -10.79 9.22
CA PHE A 90 9.36 -11.11 7.89
C PHE A 90 10.20 -12.19 7.19
N MET A 91 9.52 -13.18 6.59
CA MET A 91 10.15 -14.25 5.82
C MET A 91 10.43 -13.80 4.38
N LYS A 92 9.42 -13.28 3.72
CA LYS A 92 9.44 -12.73 2.34
C LYS A 92 8.42 -11.61 2.25
N VAL A 93 8.67 -10.63 1.39
CA VAL A 93 7.82 -9.44 1.26
C VAL A 93 7.45 -9.19 -0.18
N VAL A 94 6.17 -8.91 -0.42
CA VAL A 94 5.63 -8.49 -1.72
C VAL A 94 5.27 -7.02 -1.66
N LEU A 95 5.81 -6.24 -2.57
CA LEU A 95 5.56 -4.82 -2.72
C LEU A 95 4.83 -4.56 -4.04
N GLU A 96 3.58 -4.17 -3.97
CA GLU A 96 2.77 -3.83 -5.14
C GLU A 96 2.75 -2.33 -5.35
N SER A 97 3.20 -1.87 -6.52
CA SER A 97 3.13 -0.46 -6.97
C SER A 97 3.55 0.54 -5.90
N SER A 98 4.67 0.28 -5.24
CA SER A 98 5.16 1.07 -4.11
C SER A 98 6.54 1.69 -4.35
N SER A 99 6.95 2.61 -3.45
CA SER A 99 8.22 3.32 -3.56
C SER A 99 8.93 3.43 -2.21
N PRO A 100 10.25 3.62 -2.20
CA PRO A 100 11.04 3.89 -0.98
C PRO A 100 10.85 5.32 -0.44
N GLY A 101 9.88 6.07 -0.97
CA GLY A 101 9.70 7.49 -0.68
C GLY A 101 10.35 8.39 -1.73
N LEU A 102 10.34 9.68 -1.48
CA LEU A 102 10.95 10.69 -2.34
C LEU A 102 12.43 10.87 -1.97
N SER A 103 13.30 10.98 -2.97
CA SER A 103 14.74 10.98 -2.79
C SER A 103 15.30 12.33 -2.33
N THR A 104 14.62 13.45 -2.63
CA THR A 104 15.11 14.81 -2.32
C THR A 104 14.12 15.61 -1.48
N ASP A 105 14.63 16.54 -0.67
CA ASP A 105 13.80 17.45 0.14
C ASP A 105 12.95 18.35 -0.76
N PHE A 106 13.43 18.77 -1.92
CA PHE A 106 12.65 19.54 -2.88
C PHE A 106 11.40 18.77 -3.33
N GLN A 107 11.55 17.49 -3.71
CA GLN A 107 10.40 16.65 -4.08
C GLN A 107 9.44 16.47 -2.91
N ARG A 108 9.94 16.30 -1.69
CA ARG A 108 9.13 16.17 -0.48
C ARG A 108 8.31 17.43 -0.21
N ILE A 109 8.92 18.61 -0.26
CA ILE A 109 8.25 19.90 -0.08
C ILE A 109 7.16 20.10 -1.13
N MET A 110 7.46 19.83 -2.41
CA MET A 110 6.48 19.96 -3.49
C MET A 110 5.31 18.97 -3.32
N ARG A 111 5.60 17.76 -2.85
CA ARG A 111 4.55 16.77 -2.57
C ARG A 111 3.66 17.20 -1.40
N ILE A 112 4.21 17.70 -0.31
CA ILE A 112 3.44 18.24 0.83
C ILE A 112 2.50 19.37 0.36
N LYS A 113 2.99 20.30 -0.47
CA LYS A 113 2.16 21.37 -1.04
C LYS A 113 1.02 20.83 -1.90
N SER A 114 1.29 19.82 -2.71
CA SER A 114 0.27 19.15 -3.54
C SER A 114 -0.77 18.44 -2.67
N ASP A 115 -0.33 17.64 -1.70
CA ASP A 115 -1.19 16.89 -0.80
C ASP A 115 -2.10 17.81 0.04
N ALA A 116 -1.63 19.00 0.42
CA ALA A 116 -2.44 20.01 1.11
C ALA A 116 -3.70 20.40 0.32
N GLY A 117 -3.64 20.40 -1.02
CA GLY A 117 -4.82 20.62 -1.86
C GLY A 117 -5.84 19.49 -1.77
N ILE A 118 -5.37 18.25 -1.73
CA ILE A 118 -6.20 17.04 -1.58
C ILE A 118 -6.84 17.01 -0.17
N ILE A 119 -6.04 17.29 0.86
CA ILE A 119 -6.49 17.36 2.25
C ILE A 119 -7.63 18.38 2.39
N ARG A 120 -7.47 19.59 1.84
CA ARG A 120 -8.55 20.61 1.86
C ARG A 120 -9.83 20.15 1.16
N LYS A 121 -9.72 19.38 0.07
CA LYS A 121 -10.92 18.80 -0.58
C LYS A 121 -11.59 17.76 0.34
N LEU A 122 -10.82 16.83 0.89
CA LEU A 122 -11.32 15.78 1.78
C LEU A 122 -12.01 16.36 3.03
N THR A 123 -11.42 17.40 3.65
CA THR A 123 -11.98 18.02 4.87
C THR A 123 -13.27 18.80 4.64
N ARG A 124 -13.63 19.12 3.39
CA ARG A 124 -14.86 19.81 3.03
C ARG A 124 -16.00 18.86 2.64
N ILE A 125 -15.71 17.57 2.49
CA ILE A 125 -16.72 16.56 2.15
C ILE A 125 -17.62 16.34 3.36
N SER A 126 -18.92 16.56 3.17
CA SER A 126 -19.94 16.41 4.20
C SER A 126 -20.95 15.30 3.89
N THR A 127 -21.05 14.87 2.65
CA THR A 127 -22.01 13.85 2.21
C THR A 127 -21.33 12.67 1.52
N ARG A 128 -21.99 11.50 1.56
CA ARG A 128 -21.54 10.30 0.85
C ARG A 128 -21.42 10.56 -0.68
N ASN A 129 -22.34 11.34 -1.25
CA ASN A 129 -22.32 11.67 -2.67
C ASN A 129 -21.08 12.51 -3.05
N GLU A 130 -20.77 13.54 -2.27
CA GLU A 130 -19.55 14.34 -2.48
C GLU A 130 -18.28 13.48 -2.38
N PHE A 131 -18.25 12.52 -1.46
CA PHE A 131 -17.14 11.58 -1.38
C PHE A 131 -17.08 10.68 -2.61
N GLY A 132 -18.20 10.22 -3.12
CA GLY A 132 -18.28 9.47 -4.39
C GLY A 132 -17.71 10.25 -5.57
N VAL A 133 -18.05 11.53 -5.70
CA VAL A 133 -17.50 12.43 -6.72
C VAL A 133 -15.98 12.58 -6.56
N PHE A 134 -15.51 12.77 -5.34
CA PHE A 134 -14.07 12.85 -5.06
C PHE A 134 -13.34 11.56 -5.46
N LEU A 135 -13.86 10.38 -5.08
CA LEU A 135 -13.28 9.08 -5.43
C LEU A 135 -13.25 8.86 -6.95
N ASN A 136 -14.35 9.21 -7.64
CA ASN A 136 -14.39 9.11 -9.10
C ASN A 136 -13.32 9.96 -9.79
N ASN A 137 -13.08 11.19 -9.29
CA ASN A 137 -12.01 12.05 -9.77
C ASN A 137 -10.62 11.52 -9.39
N TRP A 138 -10.47 10.94 -8.20
CA TRP A 138 -9.22 10.32 -7.76
C TRP A 138 -8.79 9.18 -8.69
N TYR A 139 -9.72 8.27 -9.02
CA TYR A 139 -9.46 7.14 -9.92
C TYR A 139 -9.45 7.52 -11.41
N SER A 140 -9.54 8.80 -11.75
CA SER A 140 -9.27 9.32 -13.10
C SER A 140 -7.82 9.69 -13.31
N GLN A 141 -6.95 9.58 -12.31
CA GLN A 141 -5.53 9.86 -12.46
C GLN A 141 -4.86 8.83 -13.38
N PRO A 142 -3.86 9.22 -14.19
CA PRO A 142 -3.24 8.34 -15.18
C PRO A 142 -2.68 7.02 -14.63
N ILE A 143 -2.19 7.03 -13.38
CA ILE A 143 -1.64 5.82 -12.73
C ILE A 143 -2.64 4.68 -12.60
N PHE A 144 -3.95 4.98 -12.57
CA PHE A 144 -5.01 3.98 -12.46
C PHE A 144 -5.48 3.45 -13.82
N GLY A 145 -4.91 3.92 -14.93
CA GLY A 145 -5.24 3.43 -16.26
C GLY A 145 -6.73 3.43 -16.56
N GLN A 146 -7.26 2.28 -16.91
CA GLN A 146 -8.68 2.07 -17.26
C GLN A 146 -9.50 1.41 -16.13
N ILE A 147 -9.06 1.53 -14.87
CA ILE A 147 -9.68 0.85 -13.71
C ILE A 147 -11.20 1.10 -13.61
N LYS A 148 -11.66 2.26 -14.05
CA LYS A 148 -13.10 2.64 -14.04
C LYS A 148 -13.96 1.75 -14.94
N ASN A 149 -13.35 1.13 -15.94
CA ASN A 149 -14.01 0.19 -16.84
C ASN A 149 -13.93 -1.27 -16.33
N HIS A 150 -13.19 -1.50 -15.25
CA HIS A 150 -13.02 -2.85 -14.71
C HIS A 150 -14.29 -3.31 -13.96
N PRO A 151 -14.75 -4.56 -14.13
CA PRO A 151 -15.97 -5.08 -13.48
C PRO A 151 -15.97 -4.95 -11.95
N ALA A 152 -14.82 -5.01 -11.30
CA ALA A 152 -14.69 -4.88 -9.86
C ALA A 152 -14.73 -3.41 -9.36
N TYR A 153 -14.70 -2.40 -10.25
CA TYR A 153 -14.66 -1.00 -9.88
C TYR A 153 -15.84 -0.54 -9.01
N PRO A 154 -17.12 -0.88 -9.33
CA PRO A 154 -18.25 -0.47 -8.49
C PRO A 154 -18.13 -0.99 -7.05
N LYS A 155 -17.72 -2.26 -6.88
CA LYS A 155 -17.51 -2.86 -5.56
C LYS A 155 -16.36 -2.19 -4.82
N MET A 156 -15.28 -1.89 -5.51
CA MET A 156 -14.15 -1.16 -4.94
C MET A 156 -14.59 0.22 -4.43
N ILE A 157 -15.33 1.00 -5.22
CA ILE A 157 -15.84 2.33 -4.81
C ILE A 157 -16.74 2.22 -3.59
N GLU A 158 -17.64 1.23 -3.56
CA GLU A 158 -18.51 1.00 -2.40
C GLU A 158 -17.71 0.76 -1.12
N THR A 159 -16.64 -0.03 -1.23
CA THR A 159 -15.70 -0.28 -0.13
C THR A 159 -14.98 1.00 0.34
N ARG A 160 -14.57 1.86 -0.60
CA ARG A 160 -13.92 3.16 -0.30
C ARG A 160 -14.88 4.13 0.40
N LEU A 161 -16.14 4.14 -0.01
CA LEU A 161 -17.19 4.99 0.55
C LEU A 161 -17.52 4.67 2.03
N ALA A 162 -17.07 3.55 2.55
CA ALA A 162 -17.17 3.22 3.96
C ALA A 162 -16.17 3.98 4.85
N ASN A 163 -15.16 4.60 4.26
CA ASN A 163 -14.18 5.40 5.00
C ASN A 163 -14.72 6.79 5.37
N SER A 164 -14.14 7.39 6.41
CA SER A 164 -14.37 8.78 6.79
C SER A 164 -13.42 9.71 6.02
N PRO A 165 -13.92 10.66 5.20
CA PRO A 165 -13.05 11.62 4.50
C PRO A 165 -12.11 12.40 5.42
N LEU A 166 -12.57 12.75 6.63
CA LEU A 166 -11.75 13.44 7.62
C LEU A 166 -10.60 12.59 8.15
N LYS A 167 -10.84 11.28 8.40
CA LYS A 167 -9.80 10.35 8.82
C LYS A 167 -8.79 10.09 7.68
N ILE A 168 -9.29 9.94 6.44
CA ILE A 168 -8.45 9.83 5.23
C ILE A 168 -7.58 11.08 5.05
N ALA A 169 -8.12 12.28 5.28
CA ALA A 169 -7.35 13.52 5.22
C ALA A 169 -6.21 13.53 6.25
N LYS A 170 -6.46 13.07 7.48
CA LYS A 170 -5.41 12.93 8.52
C LYS A 170 -4.34 11.93 8.10
N SER A 171 -4.74 10.76 7.57
CA SER A 171 -3.77 9.79 7.05
C SER A 171 -2.88 10.41 5.96
N LEU A 172 -3.44 11.13 5.00
CA LEU A 172 -2.65 11.80 3.96
C LEU A 172 -1.72 12.87 4.55
N GLN A 173 -2.18 13.60 5.55
CA GLN A 173 -1.42 14.67 6.19
C GLN A 173 -0.16 14.15 6.90
N PHE A 174 -0.19 12.97 7.50
CA PHE A 174 0.92 12.46 8.32
C PHE A 174 1.64 11.24 7.70
N MET A 175 0.96 10.48 6.81
CA MET A 175 1.50 9.31 6.11
C MET A 175 1.75 9.58 4.62
N GLY A 176 1.49 10.81 4.13
CA GLY A 176 1.75 11.19 2.75
C GLY A 176 3.21 10.99 2.34
N THR A 177 3.46 10.72 1.07
CA THR A 177 4.82 10.43 0.56
C THR A 177 5.81 11.56 0.84
N GLY A 178 5.33 12.80 1.01
CA GLY A 178 6.17 13.95 1.38
C GLY A 178 6.68 13.91 2.82
N TYR A 179 5.96 13.25 3.74
CA TYR A 179 6.36 13.06 5.14
C TYR A 179 7.11 11.76 5.39
N GLN A 180 6.97 10.78 4.50
CA GLN A 180 7.65 9.51 4.62
C GLN A 180 9.18 9.70 4.62
N PRO A 181 9.93 9.04 5.54
CA PRO A 181 11.39 8.97 5.45
C PRO A 181 11.83 8.35 4.12
N SER A 182 12.84 8.93 3.48
CA SER A 182 13.46 8.32 2.30
C SER A 182 14.20 7.06 2.70
N LEU A 183 13.89 5.93 2.04
CA LEU A 183 14.53 4.65 2.29
C LEU A 183 15.54 4.28 1.18
N TRP A 184 15.73 5.13 0.17
CA TRP A 184 16.62 4.86 -0.96
C TRP A 184 18.02 4.43 -0.55
N HIS A 185 18.61 5.13 0.41
CA HIS A 185 19.96 4.86 0.94
C HIS A 185 20.05 3.61 1.83
N LYS A 186 18.92 3.00 2.17
CA LYS A 186 18.85 1.79 3.01
C LYS A 186 18.58 0.52 2.19
N LEU A 187 18.21 0.64 0.90
CA LEU A 187 17.81 -0.49 0.08
C LEU A 187 18.92 -1.54 -0.09
N GLU A 188 20.15 -1.10 -0.25
CA GLU A 188 21.31 -1.99 -0.41
C GLU A 188 21.58 -2.90 0.80
N TYR A 189 21.09 -2.51 1.98
CA TYR A 189 21.23 -3.31 3.21
C TYR A 189 20.07 -4.28 3.43
N ASN A 190 19.08 -4.31 2.53
CA ASN A 190 17.95 -5.22 2.68
C ASN A 190 18.39 -6.68 2.48
N GLN A 191 18.06 -7.53 3.47
CA GLN A 191 18.37 -8.97 3.45
C GLN A 191 17.13 -9.84 3.22
N ILE A 192 15.95 -9.25 3.26
CA ILE A 192 14.68 -9.98 3.13
C ILE A 192 14.35 -10.13 1.64
N PRO A 193 14.02 -11.35 1.15
CA PRO A 193 13.59 -11.53 -0.23
C PRO A 193 12.39 -10.66 -0.58
N LEU A 194 12.50 -9.89 -1.68
CA LEU A 194 11.45 -9.01 -2.17
C LEU A 194 10.91 -9.47 -3.53
N LEU A 195 9.59 -9.45 -3.66
CA LEU A 195 8.90 -9.51 -4.94
C LEU A 195 8.24 -8.14 -5.20
N LEU A 196 8.62 -7.50 -6.29
CA LEU A 196 8.10 -6.22 -6.75
C LEU A 196 7.07 -6.50 -7.85
N LEU A 197 5.81 -6.17 -7.61
CA LEU A 197 4.71 -6.32 -8.57
C LEU A 197 4.25 -4.96 -9.05
N VAL A 198 4.21 -4.75 -10.36
CA VAL A 198 3.76 -3.51 -10.99
C VAL A 198 2.89 -3.81 -12.20
N GLY A 199 1.91 -2.98 -12.49
CA GLY A 199 1.06 -3.15 -13.66
C GLY A 199 1.71 -2.59 -14.93
N GLU A 200 1.43 -3.24 -16.07
CA GLU A 200 1.91 -2.90 -17.41
C GLU A 200 1.65 -1.43 -17.78
N TYR A 201 0.56 -0.86 -17.29
CA TYR A 201 0.15 0.52 -17.62
C TYR A 201 0.56 1.56 -16.58
N ASP A 202 1.28 1.15 -15.51
CA ASP A 202 1.80 2.07 -14.49
C ASP A 202 3.30 2.37 -14.70
N GLN A 203 3.62 3.07 -15.81
CA GLN A 203 5.01 3.37 -16.19
C GLN A 203 5.81 4.00 -15.05
N LYS A 204 5.19 4.91 -14.30
CA LYS A 204 5.85 5.55 -13.15
C LYS A 204 6.37 4.53 -12.14
N PHE A 205 5.57 3.54 -11.79
CA PHE A 205 5.99 2.53 -10.81
C PHE A 205 6.84 1.43 -11.44
N ILE A 206 6.74 1.17 -12.73
CA ILE A 206 7.73 0.34 -13.46
C ILE A 206 9.12 0.96 -13.31
N ASP A 207 9.27 2.27 -13.60
CA ASP A 207 10.55 2.96 -13.50
C ASP A 207 11.12 2.91 -12.07
N ILE A 208 10.29 3.23 -11.07
CA ILE A 208 10.70 3.21 -9.65
C ILE A 208 11.13 1.79 -9.23
N ASN A 209 10.33 0.77 -9.56
CA ASN A 209 10.61 -0.60 -9.11
C ASN A 209 11.76 -1.24 -9.89
N THR A 210 12.04 -0.80 -11.11
CA THR A 210 13.25 -1.18 -11.85
C THR A 210 14.51 -0.68 -11.12
N VAL A 211 14.49 0.55 -10.59
CA VAL A 211 15.61 1.06 -9.78
C VAL A 211 15.75 0.25 -8.49
N ILE A 212 14.66 -0.07 -7.78
CA ILE A 212 14.69 -0.90 -6.58
C ILE A 212 15.30 -2.27 -6.89
N TYR A 213 14.83 -2.92 -7.97
CA TYR A 213 15.31 -4.22 -8.42
C TYR A 213 16.82 -4.23 -8.64
N ASN A 214 17.37 -3.17 -9.27
CA ASN A 214 18.80 -3.05 -9.54
C ASN A 214 19.63 -2.78 -8.27
N LEU A 215 19.03 -2.20 -7.22
CA LEU A 215 19.71 -1.89 -5.97
C LEU A 215 19.68 -3.04 -4.95
N ILE A 216 18.72 -3.96 -5.05
CA ILE A 216 18.55 -5.05 -4.08
C ILE A 216 18.85 -6.39 -4.75
N PRO A 217 20.05 -6.97 -4.55
CA PRO A 217 20.39 -8.28 -5.09
C PRO A 217 19.41 -9.36 -4.61
N GLY A 218 18.94 -10.21 -5.53
CA GLY A 218 18.00 -11.28 -5.22
C GLY A 218 16.52 -10.87 -5.10
N SER A 219 16.19 -9.57 -5.29
CA SER A 219 14.81 -9.17 -5.50
C SER A 219 14.29 -9.68 -6.85
N LYS A 220 12.97 -9.81 -6.98
CA LYS A 220 12.31 -10.15 -8.25
C LYS A 220 11.41 -8.99 -8.65
N LEU A 221 11.42 -8.62 -9.94
CA LEU A 221 10.48 -7.65 -10.52
C LEU A 221 9.59 -8.36 -11.53
N VAL A 222 8.28 -8.20 -11.37
CA VAL A 222 7.27 -8.75 -12.28
C VAL A 222 6.33 -7.64 -12.73
N ILE A 223 6.12 -7.58 -14.04
CA ILE A 223 5.13 -6.70 -14.67
C ILE A 223 3.87 -7.52 -14.94
N ILE A 224 2.77 -7.14 -14.27
CA ILE A 224 1.48 -7.79 -14.42
C ILE A 224 0.76 -7.21 -15.65
N ASN A 225 0.50 -8.07 -16.63
CA ASN A 225 -0.17 -7.67 -17.86
C ASN A 225 -1.61 -7.19 -17.61
N ARG A 226 -2.11 -6.31 -18.48
CA ARG A 226 -3.49 -5.77 -18.47
C ARG A 226 -3.90 -5.16 -17.13
N SER A 227 -2.97 -4.57 -16.43
CA SER A 227 -3.23 -3.88 -15.16
C SER A 227 -2.42 -2.59 -15.05
N ALA A 228 -2.93 -1.67 -14.26
CA ALA A 228 -2.29 -0.43 -13.89
C ALA A 228 -1.85 -0.50 -12.42
N HIS A 229 -2.16 0.52 -11.61
CA HIS A 229 -1.68 0.63 -10.23
C HIS A 229 -2.25 -0.42 -9.26
N ASN A 230 -3.44 -0.99 -9.54
CA ASN A 230 -4.13 -1.96 -8.69
C ASN A 230 -4.05 -3.38 -9.26
N THR A 231 -2.87 -3.98 -9.32
CA THR A 231 -2.69 -5.28 -10.00
C THR A 231 -3.47 -6.41 -9.34
N HIS A 232 -3.57 -6.42 -8.00
CA HIS A 232 -4.36 -7.39 -7.24
C HIS A 232 -5.87 -7.33 -7.54
N LEU A 233 -6.38 -6.17 -7.98
CA LEU A 233 -7.77 -6.00 -8.36
C LEU A 233 -7.99 -6.30 -9.86
N GLU A 234 -7.10 -5.77 -10.72
CA GLU A 234 -7.25 -5.80 -12.17
C GLU A 234 -6.85 -7.16 -12.77
N ASN A 235 -5.91 -7.87 -12.15
CA ASN A 235 -5.51 -9.22 -12.57
C ASN A 235 -5.19 -10.12 -11.35
N PRO A 236 -6.18 -10.47 -10.53
CA PRO A 236 -5.98 -11.21 -9.29
C PRO A 236 -5.40 -12.61 -9.51
N LEU A 237 -5.66 -13.25 -10.66
CA LEU A 237 -5.14 -14.59 -10.94
C LEU A 237 -3.62 -14.57 -11.11
N MET A 238 -3.09 -13.67 -11.95
CA MET A 238 -1.63 -13.52 -12.12
C MET A 238 -0.97 -13.05 -10.80
N PHE A 239 -1.61 -12.11 -10.09
CA PHE A 239 -1.12 -11.64 -8.81
C PHE A 239 -0.94 -12.79 -7.82
N VAL A 240 -1.94 -13.68 -7.69
CA VAL A 240 -1.89 -14.85 -6.81
C VAL A 240 -0.86 -15.87 -7.27
N GLU A 241 -0.76 -16.14 -8.58
CA GLU A 241 0.23 -17.07 -9.14
C GLU A 241 1.66 -16.69 -8.73
N TYR A 242 2.05 -15.42 -8.93
CA TYR A 242 3.38 -14.93 -8.54
C TYR A 242 3.62 -14.93 -7.02
N ILE A 243 2.60 -14.60 -6.22
CA ILE A 243 2.70 -14.67 -4.77
C ILE A 243 2.89 -16.11 -4.31
N MET A 244 2.12 -17.05 -4.83
CA MET A 244 2.22 -18.48 -4.48
C MET A 244 3.58 -19.06 -4.87
N GLU A 245 4.08 -18.75 -6.07
CA GLU A 245 5.42 -19.15 -6.48
C GLU A 245 6.48 -18.57 -5.54
N PHE A 246 6.36 -17.29 -5.21
CA PHE A 246 7.33 -16.60 -4.37
C PHE A 246 7.30 -17.09 -2.92
N PHE A 247 6.12 -17.37 -2.35
CA PHE A 247 5.99 -17.80 -0.95
C PHE A 247 6.27 -19.28 -0.72
N ARG A 248 6.39 -20.11 -1.77
CA ARG A 248 6.79 -21.49 -1.60
C ARG A 248 8.05 -21.58 -0.74
N VAL A 249 7.91 -22.30 0.37
CA VAL A 249 9.02 -22.73 1.23
C VAL A 249 9.35 -24.14 0.78
N PHE A 250 10.56 -24.35 0.28
CA PHE A 250 11.04 -25.70 -0.04
C PHE A 250 11.45 -26.40 1.22
#